data_a1a50970577cd765f39dad2c002db269
#
_entry.id   a1a50970577cd765f39dad2c002db269
#
_cell.length_a   1.000
_cell.length_b   1.000
_cell.length_c   1.000
_cell.angle_alpha   90.00
_cell.angle_beta   90.00
_cell.angle_gamma   90.00
#
_symmetry.space_group_name_H-M   'P 1'
#
loop_
_entity.id
_entity.type
_entity.pdbx_description
1 polymer ?
#
loop_
_entity_poly.entity_id
_entity_poly.type
_entity_poly.pdbx_seq_one_letter_code
_entity_poly.pdbx_strand_id
1 'polypeptide(L)'
;MINPFLLEPYTSKELFCDRELELKEIVSLLTNGSNVTLISPRRYGKTGLIFRAFDDLREKKCTCIYADIFSAQNLDDFLKILSEAIVSAVTSESIIKKFFNALKNARPTLSYDPVSGSPQVSLSFLMDSQKPPTLKSIFDFLEKQETQIIFAIDEFQQIREFKETNTEALLRTYIQQLHHVKFIFCGSKKHLMADMFTNVKKPFYESSRTIYINRIDADKYKAFITGLFKKAGKSIDDDAVDFILGWTKRHTYYTQFVCNQVFADSSQRITLEDVKNVASRILRFETTNFIERRNLITEKQWKYLVAVAKEGEVKKPTAADFLMKYKIGNAATAKKILTALVEKELLLEQSDLSGKSYSVYNVFMSRWMESL
;
A
#
# COMPACT_ATOMS: atom_id res chain seq x y z
N MET A 1 13.67 -24.88 -10.90
CA MET A 1 13.20 -24.53 -9.53
C MET A 1 12.47 -23.19 -9.60
N ILE A 2 11.27 -23.09 -9.05
CA ILE A 2 10.51 -21.82 -9.07
C ILE A 2 11.10 -20.90 -7.99
N ASN A 3 11.31 -19.63 -8.32
CA ASN A 3 11.81 -18.62 -7.39
C ASN A 3 10.74 -18.33 -6.32
N PRO A 4 11.00 -18.56 -5.02
CA PRO A 4 10.01 -18.35 -3.97
C PRO A 4 9.83 -16.87 -3.60
N PHE A 5 10.73 -16.00 -4.03
CA PHE A 5 10.68 -14.56 -3.77
C PHE A 5 9.89 -13.84 -4.87
N LEU A 6 8.58 -14.04 -4.87
CA LEU A 6 7.68 -13.45 -5.86
C LEU A 6 7.52 -11.95 -5.62
N LEU A 7 7.38 -11.18 -6.70
CA LEU A 7 7.18 -9.72 -6.63
C LEU A 7 5.69 -9.34 -6.64
N GLU A 8 4.83 -10.33 -6.55
CA GLU A 8 3.38 -10.19 -6.44
C GLU A 8 2.96 -9.85 -5.00
N PRO A 9 1.82 -9.20 -4.80
CA PRO A 9 1.38 -8.79 -3.46
C PRO A 9 1.16 -9.95 -2.48
N TYR A 10 0.57 -11.04 -2.94
CA TYR A 10 0.25 -12.22 -2.14
C TYR A 10 -0.04 -13.44 -3.02
N THR A 11 0.47 -14.59 -2.63
CA THR A 11 0.27 -15.85 -3.36
C THR A 11 -0.20 -16.96 -2.44
N SER A 12 0.46 -17.13 -1.28
CA SER A 12 0.09 -18.14 -0.29
C SER A 12 0.56 -17.77 1.12
N LYS A 13 0.02 -18.49 2.11
CA LYS A 13 0.41 -18.35 3.54
C LYS A 13 1.91 -18.64 3.74
N GLU A 14 2.46 -19.62 3.02
CA GLU A 14 3.85 -20.06 3.16
C GLU A 14 4.85 -19.03 2.64
N LEU A 15 4.44 -18.18 1.69
CA LEU A 15 5.25 -17.12 1.09
C LEU A 15 4.98 -15.75 1.72
N PHE A 16 4.18 -15.70 2.78
CA PHE A 16 3.87 -14.48 3.52
C PHE A 16 4.71 -14.41 4.80
N CYS A 17 5.48 -13.35 4.97
CA CYS A 17 6.40 -13.19 6.09
C CYS A 17 5.80 -12.40 7.23
N ASP A 18 5.80 -12.98 8.44
CA ASP A 18 5.42 -12.32 9.70
C ASP A 18 3.99 -11.73 9.68
N ARG A 19 3.74 -10.69 10.44
CA ARG A 19 2.46 -9.97 10.54
C ARG A 19 1.36 -10.73 11.30
N GLU A 20 1.72 -11.72 12.11
CA GLU A 20 0.74 -12.52 12.88
C GLU A 20 -0.05 -11.65 13.85
N LEU A 21 0.58 -10.65 14.46
CA LEU A 21 -0.09 -9.74 15.39
C LEU A 21 -1.09 -8.86 14.68
N GLU A 22 -0.66 -8.19 13.61
CA GLU A 22 -1.52 -7.34 12.78
C GLU A 22 -2.65 -8.15 12.15
N LEU A 23 -2.36 -9.36 11.64
CA LEU A 23 -3.35 -10.25 11.06
C LEU A 23 -4.43 -10.65 12.08
N LYS A 24 -4.01 -11.09 13.27
CA LYS A 24 -4.91 -11.47 14.35
C LYS A 24 -5.79 -10.29 14.78
N GLU A 25 -5.22 -9.12 14.88
CA GLU A 25 -5.94 -7.89 15.24
C GLU A 25 -6.98 -7.52 14.16
N ILE A 26 -6.60 -7.52 12.87
CA ILE A 26 -7.50 -7.24 11.75
C ILE A 26 -8.69 -8.20 11.77
N VAL A 27 -8.42 -9.52 11.82
CA VAL A 27 -9.49 -10.54 11.82
C VAL A 27 -10.39 -10.40 13.02
N SER A 28 -9.81 -10.18 14.21
CA SER A 28 -10.59 -9.97 15.45
C SER A 28 -11.48 -8.74 15.37
N LEU A 29 -10.95 -7.59 14.95
CA LEU A 29 -11.73 -6.34 14.84
C LEU A 29 -12.90 -6.49 13.88
N LEU A 30 -12.65 -7.03 12.68
CA LEU A 30 -13.68 -7.20 11.65
C LEU A 30 -14.79 -8.17 12.09
N THR A 31 -14.43 -9.32 12.70
CA THR A 31 -15.41 -10.29 13.20
C THR A 31 -16.18 -9.78 14.42
N ASN A 32 -15.62 -8.83 15.17
CA ASN A 32 -16.30 -8.15 16.28
C ASN A 32 -17.04 -6.87 15.86
N GLY A 33 -17.27 -6.68 14.55
CA GLY A 33 -18.11 -5.61 14.03
C GLY A 33 -17.44 -4.25 13.90
N SER A 34 -16.11 -4.13 14.00
CA SER A 34 -15.36 -2.89 13.84
C SER A 34 -14.76 -2.78 12.43
N ASN A 35 -14.76 -1.58 11.85
CA ASN A 35 -13.98 -1.28 10.66
C ASN A 35 -12.49 -1.13 11.03
N VAL A 36 -11.62 -1.34 10.05
CA VAL A 36 -10.16 -1.24 10.19
C VAL A 36 -9.60 -0.23 9.20
N THR A 37 -8.62 0.55 9.62
CA THR A 37 -7.81 1.39 8.72
C THR A 37 -6.36 0.94 8.76
N LEU A 38 -5.80 0.60 7.58
CA LEU A 38 -4.41 0.18 7.44
C LEU A 38 -3.58 1.33 6.86
N ILE A 39 -2.61 1.80 7.61
CA ILE A 39 -1.74 2.91 7.20
C ILE A 39 -0.28 2.45 7.14
N SER A 40 0.34 2.59 5.97
CA SER A 40 1.79 2.42 5.82
C SER A 40 2.29 3.07 4.53
N PRO A 41 3.60 3.29 4.38
CA PRO A 41 4.17 3.68 3.10
C PRO A 41 3.85 2.66 1.99
N ARG A 42 4.00 3.07 0.73
CA ARG A 42 3.85 2.18 -0.42
C ARG A 42 4.79 0.98 -0.31
N ARG A 43 4.34 -0.18 -0.82
CA ARG A 43 5.16 -1.40 -0.96
C ARG A 43 5.66 -2.00 0.37
N TYR A 44 4.96 -1.70 1.49
CA TYR A 44 5.20 -2.34 2.80
C TYR A 44 4.39 -3.63 3.02
N GLY A 45 3.65 -4.07 1.99
CA GLY A 45 2.88 -5.31 2.04
C GLY A 45 1.44 -5.16 2.54
N LYS A 46 0.83 -3.95 2.48
CA LYS A 46 -0.59 -3.72 2.85
C LYS A 46 -1.54 -4.65 2.13
N THR A 47 -1.50 -4.62 0.80
CA THR A 47 -2.38 -5.44 -0.05
C THR A 47 -2.18 -6.92 0.23
N GLY A 48 -0.92 -7.36 0.42
CA GLY A 48 -0.63 -8.74 0.83
C GLY A 48 -1.25 -9.11 2.17
N LEU A 49 -1.22 -8.22 3.15
CA LEU A 49 -1.84 -8.44 4.47
C LEU A 49 -3.37 -8.49 4.37
N ILE A 50 -3.98 -7.69 3.50
CA ILE A 50 -5.43 -7.75 3.24
C ILE A 50 -5.81 -9.13 2.68
N PHE A 51 -5.12 -9.60 1.63
CA PHE A 51 -5.41 -10.92 1.05
C PHE A 51 -5.12 -12.07 2.02
N ARG A 52 -4.06 -11.95 2.83
CA ARG A 52 -3.78 -12.91 3.89
C ARG A 52 -4.90 -12.95 4.94
N ALA A 53 -5.44 -11.77 5.31
CA ALA A 53 -6.60 -11.69 6.22
C ALA A 53 -7.87 -12.25 5.57
N PHE A 54 -8.04 -12.07 4.26
CA PHE A 54 -9.17 -12.65 3.52
C PHE A 54 -9.18 -14.18 3.55
N ASP A 55 -8.02 -14.85 3.54
CA ASP A 55 -7.98 -16.30 3.69
C ASP A 55 -8.60 -16.74 5.02
N ASP A 56 -8.18 -16.11 6.14
CA ASP A 56 -8.71 -16.45 7.46
C ASP A 56 -10.19 -16.05 7.64
N LEU A 57 -10.62 -14.97 6.99
CA LEU A 57 -12.02 -14.51 7.02
C LEU A 57 -12.94 -15.39 6.16
N ARG A 58 -12.46 -15.91 5.02
CA ARG A 58 -13.21 -16.89 4.21
C ARG A 58 -13.40 -18.20 4.95
N GLU A 59 -12.40 -18.66 5.72
CA GLU A 59 -12.55 -19.82 6.62
C GLU A 59 -13.68 -19.60 7.65
N LYS A 60 -13.95 -18.34 8.02
CA LYS A 60 -15.07 -17.91 8.88
C LYS A 60 -16.39 -17.64 8.12
N LYS A 61 -16.45 -18.02 6.84
CA LYS A 61 -17.62 -17.85 5.94
C LYS A 61 -17.97 -16.39 5.64
N CYS A 62 -16.99 -15.47 5.74
CA CYS A 62 -17.17 -14.09 5.27
C CYS A 62 -16.99 -14.02 3.74
N THR A 63 -17.78 -13.19 3.08
CA THR A 63 -17.52 -12.80 1.68
C THR A 63 -16.57 -11.62 1.66
N CYS A 64 -15.42 -11.78 1.00
CA CYS A 64 -14.34 -10.79 0.96
C CYS A 64 -14.31 -10.13 -0.41
N ILE A 65 -14.38 -8.80 -0.45
CA ILE A 65 -14.37 -7.96 -1.65
C ILE A 65 -13.18 -7.00 -1.57
N TYR A 66 -12.43 -6.85 -2.66
CA TYR A 66 -11.29 -5.93 -2.76
C TYR A 66 -11.48 -4.97 -3.92
N ALA A 67 -11.34 -3.68 -3.66
CA ALA A 67 -11.37 -2.61 -4.66
C ALA A 67 -10.15 -1.70 -4.49
N ASP A 68 -9.35 -1.54 -5.55
CA ASP A 68 -8.30 -0.53 -5.63
C ASP A 68 -8.85 0.69 -6.37
N ILE A 69 -8.98 1.80 -5.66
CA ILE A 69 -9.57 3.03 -6.22
C ILE A 69 -8.51 4.05 -6.67
N PHE A 70 -7.24 3.63 -6.84
CA PHE A 70 -6.15 4.51 -7.25
C PHE A 70 -6.44 5.28 -8.54
N SER A 71 -7.10 4.65 -9.51
CA SER A 71 -7.44 5.24 -10.80
C SER A 71 -8.69 6.13 -10.79
N ALA A 72 -9.49 6.11 -9.72
CA ALA A 72 -10.72 6.87 -9.64
C ALA A 72 -10.45 8.39 -9.55
N GLN A 73 -11.09 9.17 -10.42
CA GLN A 73 -10.97 10.63 -10.46
C GLN A 73 -12.24 11.36 -10.00
N ASN A 74 -13.33 10.61 -9.87
CA ASN A 74 -14.67 11.12 -9.56
C ASN A 74 -15.55 10.00 -8.98
N LEU A 75 -16.78 10.35 -8.62
CA LEU A 75 -17.73 9.40 -8.06
C LEU A 75 -18.18 8.33 -9.08
N ASP A 76 -18.18 8.61 -10.38
CA ASP A 76 -18.53 7.64 -11.42
C ASP A 76 -17.52 6.50 -11.49
N ASP A 77 -16.23 6.86 -11.53
CA ASP A 77 -15.14 5.88 -11.54
C ASP A 77 -15.18 5.03 -10.26
N PHE A 78 -15.45 5.67 -9.13
CA PHE A 78 -15.58 4.98 -7.85
C PHE A 78 -16.72 3.96 -7.86
N LEU A 79 -17.92 4.36 -8.32
CA LEU A 79 -19.09 3.47 -8.42
C LEU A 79 -18.84 2.30 -9.37
N LYS A 80 -18.17 2.56 -10.49
CA LYS A 80 -17.75 1.54 -11.44
C LYS A 80 -16.81 0.52 -10.79
N ILE A 81 -15.72 0.98 -10.15
CA ILE A 81 -14.73 0.11 -9.50
C ILE A 81 -15.37 -0.73 -8.39
N LEU A 82 -16.25 -0.14 -7.55
CA LEU A 82 -16.96 -0.89 -6.53
C LEU A 82 -17.84 -1.98 -7.15
N SER A 83 -18.55 -1.65 -8.24
CA SER A 83 -19.44 -2.60 -8.93
C SER A 83 -18.64 -3.76 -9.55
N GLU A 84 -17.50 -3.50 -10.18
CA GLU A 84 -16.60 -4.50 -10.73
C GLU A 84 -16.03 -5.41 -9.63
N ALA A 85 -15.64 -4.84 -8.50
CA ALA A 85 -15.14 -5.60 -7.34
C ALA A 85 -16.21 -6.55 -6.77
N ILE A 86 -17.48 -6.09 -6.69
CA ILE A 86 -18.60 -6.90 -6.24
C ILE A 86 -18.86 -8.06 -7.22
N VAL A 87 -18.95 -7.77 -8.51
CA VAL A 87 -19.18 -8.79 -9.55
C VAL A 87 -18.04 -9.82 -9.57
N SER A 88 -16.79 -9.38 -9.39
CA SER A 88 -15.63 -10.29 -9.33
C SER A 88 -15.64 -11.21 -8.11
N ALA A 89 -16.20 -10.76 -6.99
CA ALA A 89 -16.27 -11.54 -5.75
C ALA A 89 -17.44 -12.53 -5.71
N VAL A 90 -18.39 -12.38 -6.61
CA VAL A 90 -19.64 -13.19 -6.64
C VAL A 90 -19.61 -14.14 -7.83
N THR A 91 -19.77 -15.45 -7.57
CA THR A 91 -19.79 -16.49 -8.62
C THR A 91 -21.20 -16.80 -9.15
N SER A 92 -22.24 -16.41 -8.42
CA SER A 92 -23.63 -16.73 -8.78
C SER A 92 -24.24 -15.70 -9.71
N GLU A 93 -24.63 -16.13 -10.93
CA GLU A 93 -25.36 -15.28 -11.88
C GLU A 93 -26.64 -14.68 -11.30
N SER A 94 -27.35 -15.42 -10.44
CA SER A 94 -28.59 -14.93 -9.81
C SER A 94 -28.33 -13.74 -8.89
N ILE A 95 -27.19 -13.74 -8.16
CA ILE A 95 -26.79 -12.63 -7.30
C ILE A 95 -26.35 -11.43 -8.15
N ILE A 96 -25.62 -11.67 -9.24
CA ILE A 96 -25.22 -10.60 -10.19
C ILE A 96 -26.47 -9.94 -10.81
N LYS A 97 -27.46 -10.73 -11.21
CA LYS A 97 -28.74 -10.19 -11.71
C LYS A 97 -29.49 -9.35 -10.66
N LYS A 98 -29.53 -9.82 -9.40
CA LYS A 98 -30.13 -9.05 -8.28
C LYS A 98 -29.37 -7.75 -8.04
N PHE A 99 -28.04 -7.77 -8.11
CA PHE A 99 -27.19 -6.59 -7.98
C PHE A 99 -27.50 -5.56 -9.07
N PHE A 100 -27.55 -5.96 -10.35
CA PHE A 100 -27.86 -5.05 -11.44
C PHE A 100 -29.29 -4.50 -11.38
N ASN A 101 -30.25 -5.31 -10.91
CA ASN A 101 -31.59 -4.82 -10.65
C ASN A 101 -31.63 -3.75 -9.54
N ALA A 102 -30.77 -3.84 -8.53
CA ALA A 102 -30.65 -2.79 -7.53
C ALA A 102 -30.07 -1.49 -8.12
N LEU A 103 -29.23 -1.58 -9.17
CA LEU A 103 -28.57 -0.45 -9.86
C LEU A 103 -29.35 0.04 -11.11
N LYS A 104 -30.58 -0.37 -11.33
CA LYS A 104 -31.37 -0.08 -12.56
C LYS A 104 -31.38 1.40 -12.97
N ASN A 105 -31.30 2.32 -11.99
CA ASN A 105 -31.29 3.78 -12.26
C ASN A 105 -29.95 4.25 -12.88
N ALA A 106 -28.87 3.49 -12.70
CA ALA A 106 -27.55 3.74 -13.30
C ALA A 106 -27.35 2.97 -14.63
N ARG A 107 -28.37 2.27 -15.15
CA ARG A 107 -28.32 1.51 -16.41
C ARG A 107 -27.03 0.66 -16.52
N PRO A 108 -26.83 -0.30 -15.62
CA PRO A 108 -25.61 -1.09 -15.60
C PRO A 108 -25.51 -2.01 -16.81
N THR A 109 -24.33 -2.13 -17.40
CA THR A 109 -23.98 -3.14 -18.39
C THR A 109 -22.76 -3.92 -17.95
N LEU A 110 -22.74 -5.23 -18.24
CA LEU A 110 -21.62 -6.13 -17.94
C LEU A 110 -20.97 -6.57 -19.25
N SER A 111 -19.69 -6.44 -19.31
CA SER A 111 -18.83 -7.05 -20.33
C SER A 111 -17.63 -7.74 -19.66
N TYR A 112 -16.86 -8.45 -20.44
CA TYR A 112 -15.65 -9.10 -19.95
C TYR A 112 -14.47 -8.67 -20.81
N ASP A 113 -13.37 -8.36 -20.15
CA ASP A 113 -12.11 -8.07 -20.85
C ASP A 113 -11.66 -9.30 -21.63
N PRO A 114 -11.43 -9.20 -22.96
CA PRO A 114 -11.14 -10.35 -23.79
C PRO A 114 -9.77 -11.00 -23.52
N VAL A 115 -8.86 -10.28 -22.85
CA VAL A 115 -7.50 -10.76 -22.55
C VAL A 115 -7.43 -11.39 -21.16
N SER A 116 -7.96 -10.68 -20.15
CA SER A 116 -7.89 -11.13 -18.76
C SER A 116 -9.09 -11.92 -18.28
N GLY A 117 -10.22 -11.86 -19.01
CA GLY A 117 -11.50 -12.43 -18.59
C GLY A 117 -12.14 -11.69 -17.40
N SER A 118 -11.57 -10.57 -16.98
CA SER A 118 -12.08 -9.80 -15.84
C SER A 118 -13.40 -9.12 -16.18
N PRO A 119 -14.37 -9.07 -15.24
CA PRO A 119 -15.62 -8.36 -15.46
C PRO A 119 -15.40 -6.85 -15.55
N GLN A 120 -16.03 -6.23 -16.51
CA GLN A 120 -16.08 -4.79 -16.70
C GLN A 120 -17.54 -4.32 -16.56
N VAL A 121 -17.78 -3.42 -15.62
CA VAL A 121 -19.10 -2.83 -15.39
C VAL A 121 -19.12 -1.39 -15.90
N SER A 122 -20.06 -1.08 -16.79
CA SER A 122 -20.32 0.30 -17.19
C SER A 122 -21.61 0.78 -16.55
N LEU A 123 -21.57 2.01 -16.01
CA LEU A 123 -22.72 2.70 -15.44
C LEU A 123 -22.99 3.96 -16.26
N SER A 124 -24.25 4.16 -16.68
CA SER A 124 -24.65 5.33 -17.45
C SER A 124 -25.68 6.14 -16.67
N PHE A 125 -25.33 7.36 -16.32
CA PHE A 125 -26.20 8.27 -15.58
C PHE A 125 -26.81 9.31 -16.51
N LEU A 126 -28.09 9.61 -16.33
CA LEU A 126 -28.77 10.72 -17.04
C LEU A 126 -28.47 12.07 -16.36
N MET A 127 -28.27 12.07 -15.05
CA MET A 127 -27.98 13.23 -14.22
C MET A 127 -27.03 12.86 -13.08
N ASP A 128 -26.16 13.77 -12.69
CA ASP A 128 -25.24 13.61 -11.57
C ASP A 128 -25.95 13.32 -10.23
N SER A 129 -27.18 13.83 -10.07
CA SER A 129 -28.02 13.56 -8.90
C SER A 129 -28.36 12.08 -8.68
N GLN A 130 -28.16 11.22 -9.68
CA GLN A 130 -28.37 9.77 -9.58
C GLN A 130 -27.20 9.03 -8.92
N LYS A 131 -26.01 9.62 -8.85
CA LYS A 131 -24.80 8.98 -8.32
C LYS A 131 -24.87 8.68 -6.82
N PRO A 132 -25.25 9.62 -5.94
CA PRO A 132 -25.40 9.32 -4.51
C PRO A 132 -26.45 8.23 -4.20
N PRO A 133 -27.66 8.23 -4.78
CA PRO A 133 -28.60 7.12 -4.61
C PRO A 133 -28.08 5.79 -5.13
N THR A 134 -27.27 5.78 -6.20
CA THR A 134 -26.66 4.56 -6.73
C THR A 134 -25.64 4.00 -5.73
N LEU A 135 -24.78 4.85 -5.13
CA LEU A 135 -23.89 4.44 -4.06
C LEU A 135 -24.64 3.82 -2.88
N LYS A 136 -25.73 4.44 -2.47
CA LYS A 136 -26.62 3.89 -1.44
C LYS A 136 -27.17 2.52 -1.85
N SER A 137 -27.63 2.35 -3.09
CA SER A 137 -28.15 1.08 -3.60
C SER A 137 -27.10 -0.03 -3.58
N ILE A 138 -25.82 0.29 -3.87
CA ILE A 138 -24.71 -0.66 -3.75
C ILE A 138 -24.57 -1.14 -2.31
N PHE A 139 -24.52 -0.22 -1.35
CA PHE A 139 -24.36 -0.58 0.06
C PHE A 139 -25.60 -1.29 0.63
N ASP A 140 -26.81 -0.85 0.28
CA ASP A 140 -28.06 -1.53 0.66
C ASP A 140 -28.12 -2.97 0.10
N PHE A 141 -27.58 -3.20 -1.09
CA PHE A 141 -27.48 -4.53 -1.66
C PHE A 141 -26.51 -5.41 -0.86
N LEU A 142 -25.33 -4.90 -0.50
CA LEU A 142 -24.34 -5.62 0.30
C LEU A 142 -24.86 -5.93 1.71
N GLU A 143 -25.57 -4.98 2.34
CA GLU A 143 -26.15 -5.15 3.68
C GLU A 143 -27.19 -6.26 3.75
N LYS A 144 -27.86 -6.55 2.64
CA LYS A 144 -28.91 -7.59 2.53
C LYS A 144 -28.37 -8.99 2.23
N GLN A 145 -27.06 -9.18 2.11
CA GLN A 145 -26.50 -10.50 1.86
C GLN A 145 -26.57 -11.36 3.14
N GLU A 146 -26.66 -12.68 2.97
CA GLU A 146 -26.76 -13.64 4.08
C GLU A 146 -25.44 -13.77 4.85
N THR A 147 -24.32 -13.62 4.13
CA THR A 147 -22.97 -13.72 4.72
C THR A 147 -22.42 -12.36 5.09
N GLN A 148 -21.66 -12.27 6.17
CA GLN A 148 -20.95 -11.05 6.51
C GLN A 148 -20.01 -10.64 5.36
N ILE A 149 -20.09 -9.38 4.96
CA ILE A 149 -19.26 -8.81 3.90
C ILE A 149 -18.07 -8.09 4.53
N ILE A 150 -16.87 -8.42 4.05
CA ILE A 150 -15.65 -7.66 4.35
C ILE A 150 -15.20 -6.97 3.08
N PHE A 151 -15.28 -5.64 3.06
CA PHE A 151 -14.97 -4.84 1.89
C PHE A 151 -13.67 -4.06 2.12
N ALA A 152 -12.58 -4.44 1.44
CA ALA A 152 -11.34 -3.68 1.45
C ALA A 152 -11.34 -2.67 0.30
N ILE A 153 -11.10 -1.40 0.65
CA ILE A 153 -10.93 -0.30 -0.30
C ILE A 153 -9.49 0.18 -0.18
N ASP A 154 -8.67 -0.14 -1.17
CA ASP A 154 -7.25 0.28 -1.22
C ASP A 154 -7.12 1.67 -1.86
N GLU A 155 -6.08 2.39 -1.46
CA GLU A 155 -5.78 3.79 -1.81
C GLU A 155 -6.94 4.75 -1.49
N PHE A 156 -7.62 4.50 -0.33
CA PHE A 156 -8.84 5.20 0.08
C PHE A 156 -8.70 6.72 0.13
N GLN A 157 -7.49 7.26 0.36
CA GLN A 157 -7.27 8.72 0.31
C GLN A 157 -7.56 9.33 -1.07
N GLN A 158 -7.72 8.51 -2.13
CA GLN A 158 -8.03 8.98 -3.48
C GLN A 158 -9.39 9.70 -3.56
N ILE A 159 -10.34 9.37 -2.67
CA ILE A 159 -11.64 10.06 -2.62
C ILE A 159 -11.52 11.58 -2.37
N ARG A 160 -10.40 12.05 -1.84
CA ARG A 160 -10.13 13.48 -1.61
C ARG A 160 -9.77 14.25 -2.88
N GLU A 161 -9.36 13.54 -3.91
CA GLU A 161 -9.01 14.11 -5.22
C GLU A 161 -10.26 14.21 -6.15
N PHE A 162 -11.42 13.69 -5.70
CA PHE A 162 -12.64 13.74 -6.49
C PHE A 162 -13.13 15.16 -6.67
N LYS A 163 -13.71 15.43 -7.83
CA LYS A 163 -14.25 16.76 -8.18
C LYS A 163 -15.51 17.09 -7.37
N GLU A 164 -16.25 16.06 -6.96
CA GLU A 164 -17.45 16.21 -6.17
C GLU A 164 -17.10 16.61 -4.73
N THR A 165 -17.69 17.71 -4.28
CA THR A 165 -17.54 18.16 -2.90
C THR A 165 -18.27 17.23 -1.94
N ASN A 166 -17.73 17.06 -0.72
CA ASN A 166 -18.35 16.28 0.37
C ASN A 166 -18.41 14.75 0.16
N THR A 167 -17.62 14.16 -0.74
CA THR A 167 -17.59 12.71 -0.93
C THR A 167 -17.25 11.95 0.35
N GLU A 168 -16.33 12.45 1.18
CA GLU A 168 -16.02 11.85 2.49
C GLU A 168 -17.27 11.80 3.39
N ALA A 169 -18.03 12.90 3.49
CA ALA A 169 -19.22 12.98 4.32
C ALA A 169 -20.34 12.05 3.78
N LEU A 170 -20.53 12.01 2.47
CA LEU A 170 -21.49 11.13 1.82
C LEU A 170 -21.20 9.65 2.12
N LEU A 171 -19.97 9.22 1.90
CA LEU A 171 -19.52 7.85 2.20
C LEU A 171 -19.70 7.52 3.68
N ARG A 172 -19.30 8.41 4.56
CA ARG A 172 -19.44 8.23 6.01
C ARG A 172 -20.90 8.04 6.41
N THR A 173 -21.81 8.84 5.84
CA THR A 173 -23.24 8.77 6.12
C THR A 173 -23.82 7.40 5.77
N TYR A 174 -23.43 6.82 4.66
CA TYR A 174 -23.94 5.51 4.26
C TYR A 174 -23.23 4.37 5.01
N ILE A 175 -21.92 4.41 5.15
CA ILE A 175 -21.13 3.36 5.81
C ILE A 175 -21.54 3.18 7.28
N GLN A 176 -21.84 4.26 8.01
CA GLN A 176 -22.25 4.16 9.42
C GLN A 176 -23.58 3.44 9.65
N GLN A 177 -24.42 3.31 8.62
CA GLN A 177 -25.71 2.63 8.69
C GLN A 177 -25.58 1.12 8.44
N LEU A 178 -24.39 0.64 8.05
CA LEU A 178 -24.15 -0.75 7.71
C LEU A 178 -23.73 -1.56 8.94
N HIS A 179 -24.43 -2.64 9.21
CA HIS A 179 -24.16 -3.55 10.33
C HIS A 179 -23.52 -4.84 9.87
N HIS A 180 -23.90 -5.31 8.68
CA HIS A 180 -23.45 -6.58 8.10
C HIS A 180 -22.21 -6.45 7.21
N VAL A 181 -21.91 -5.24 6.75
CA VAL A 181 -20.70 -4.91 5.98
C VAL A 181 -19.66 -4.27 6.87
N LYS A 182 -18.43 -4.80 6.85
CA LYS A 182 -17.27 -4.20 7.54
C LYS A 182 -16.19 -3.84 6.54
N PHE A 183 -15.51 -2.75 6.80
CA PHE A 183 -14.55 -2.17 5.87
C PHE A 183 -13.12 -2.28 6.37
N ILE A 184 -12.21 -2.52 5.41
CA ILE A 184 -10.78 -2.27 5.54
C ILE A 184 -10.47 -1.07 4.64
N PHE A 185 -10.24 0.09 5.25
CA PHE A 185 -9.74 1.25 4.54
C PHE A 185 -8.22 1.20 4.50
N CYS A 186 -7.64 1.25 3.32
CA CYS A 186 -6.20 1.13 3.15
C CYS A 186 -5.66 2.30 2.34
N GLY A 187 -4.46 2.78 2.68
CA GLY A 187 -3.86 3.86 1.92
C GLY A 187 -2.36 4.00 2.15
N SER A 188 -1.69 4.56 1.15
CA SER A 188 -0.24 4.73 1.13
C SER A 188 0.22 6.14 1.51
N LYS A 189 -0.61 7.16 1.31
CA LYS A 189 -0.32 8.53 1.71
C LYS A 189 -0.61 8.70 3.21
N LYS A 190 0.37 8.31 4.05
CA LYS A 190 0.23 8.20 5.51
C LYS A 190 -0.38 9.45 6.16
N HIS A 191 0.06 10.65 5.76
CA HIS A 191 -0.44 11.90 6.33
C HIS A 191 -1.90 12.16 5.97
N LEU A 192 -2.35 11.81 4.74
CA LEU A 192 -3.74 11.98 4.32
C LEU A 192 -4.65 10.98 5.06
N MET A 193 -4.25 9.71 5.13
CA MET A 193 -5.00 8.70 5.86
C MET A 193 -5.10 9.04 7.35
N ALA A 194 -4.00 9.46 7.98
CA ALA A 194 -4.03 9.89 9.37
C ALA A 194 -4.96 11.10 9.56
N ASP A 195 -4.91 12.12 8.69
CA ASP A 195 -5.82 13.27 8.75
C ASP A 195 -7.30 12.83 8.63
N MET A 196 -7.61 11.89 7.70
CA MET A 196 -9.00 11.41 7.51
C MET A 196 -9.57 10.70 8.73
N PHE A 197 -8.79 9.86 9.41
CA PHE A 197 -9.29 8.94 10.44
C PHE A 197 -8.97 9.37 11.88
N THR A 198 -8.01 10.28 12.09
CA THR A 198 -7.61 10.73 13.45
C THR A 198 -7.89 12.22 13.73
N ASN A 199 -8.22 13.01 12.70
CA ASN A 199 -8.54 14.42 12.88
C ASN A 199 -10.04 14.57 13.24
N VAL A 200 -10.31 15.14 14.44
CA VAL A 200 -11.68 15.37 14.97
C VAL A 200 -12.60 16.15 14.03
N LYS A 201 -12.04 16.95 13.11
CA LYS A 201 -12.82 17.74 12.14
C LYS A 201 -13.21 16.97 10.87
N LYS A 202 -12.82 15.70 10.74
CA LYS A 202 -13.04 14.91 9.53
C LYS A 202 -14.20 13.93 9.69
N PRO A 203 -14.96 13.67 8.59
CA PRO A 203 -16.12 12.76 8.64
C PRO A 203 -15.80 11.36 9.15
N PHE A 204 -14.62 10.83 8.82
CA PHE A 204 -14.19 9.49 9.23
C PHE A 204 -13.49 9.43 10.59
N TYR A 205 -13.47 10.53 11.35
CA TYR A 205 -12.89 10.53 12.69
C TYR A 205 -13.46 9.39 13.56
N GLU A 206 -12.57 8.57 14.13
CA GLU A 206 -12.89 7.42 14.98
C GLU A 206 -13.90 6.40 14.38
N SER A 207 -14.04 6.37 13.05
CA SER A 207 -14.96 5.44 12.37
C SER A 207 -14.39 4.02 12.18
N SER A 208 -13.14 3.82 12.50
CA SER A 208 -12.40 2.56 12.38
C SER A 208 -11.26 2.48 13.40
N ARG A 209 -10.72 1.27 13.60
CA ARG A 209 -9.48 1.07 14.35
C ARG A 209 -8.29 1.18 13.41
N THR A 210 -7.34 2.05 13.73
CA THR A 210 -6.16 2.27 12.90
C THR A 210 -5.02 1.34 13.30
N ILE A 211 -4.50 0.61 12.32
CA ILE A 211 -3.34 -0.27 12.45
C ILE A 211 -2.22 0.28 11.55
N TYR A 212 -1.07 0.55 12.13
CA TYR A 212 0.12 0.99 11.41
C TYR A 212 1.00 -0.20 11.06
N ILE A 213 1.25 -0.39 9.76
CA ILE A 213 2.13 -1.44 9.29
C ILE A 213 3.56 -0.87 9.21
N ASN A 214 4.43 -1.40 10.05
CA ASN A 214 5.83 -1.01 10.15
C ASN A 214 6.75 -1.99 9.39
N ARG A 215 8.07 -1.84 9.52
CA ARG A 215 9.05 -2.79 9.00
C ARG A 215 8.90 -4.14 9.72
N ILE A 216 9.13 -5.22 8.98
CA ILE A 216 9.16 -6.58 9.55
C ILE A 216 10.31 -6.66 10.56
N ASP A 217 10.09 -7.42 11.64
CA ASP A 217 11.12 -7.73 12.62
C ASP A 217 12.36 -8.37 11.95
N ALA A 218 13.56 -8.01 12.43
CA ALA A 218 14.79 -8.43 11.77
C ALA A 218 15.01 -9.95 11.84
N ASP A 219 14.80 -10.53 13.02
CA ASP A 219 15.07 -11.95 13.25
C ASP A 219 14.05 -12.84 12.53
N LYS A 220 12.78 -12.44 12.56
CA LYS A 220 11.72 -13.12 11.80
C LYS A 220 11.96 -13.05 10.29
N TYR A 221 12.39 -11.87 9.80
CA TYR A 221 12.66 -11.72 8.38
C TYR A 221 13.89 -12.54 7.94
N LYS A 222 14.96 -12.56 8.77
CA LYS A 222 16.13 -13.41 8.54
C LYS A 222 15.75 -14.88 8.49
N ALA A 223 15.01 -15.37 9.47
CA ALA A 223 14.53 -16.75 9.51
C ALA A 223 13.67 -17.11 8.29
N PHE A 224 12.80 -16.20 7.86
CA PHE A 224 11.95 -16.39 6.69
C PHE A 224 12.78 -16.50 5.41
N ILE A 225 13.70 -15.57 5.16
CA ILE A 225 14.58 -15.57 3.97
C ILE A 225 15.40 -16.87 3.93
N THR A 226 16.11 -17.19 5.02
CA THR A 226 16.92 -18.41 5.10
C THR A 226 16.08 -19.67 4.89
N GLY A 227 14.87 -19.70 5.46
CA GLY A 227 13.93 -20.81 5.31
C GLY A 227 13.47 -21.00 3.86
N LEU A 228 13.21 -19.94 3.11
CA LEU A 228 12.81 -20.01 1.70
C LEU A 228 13.95 -20.51 0.81
N PHE A 229 15.18 -20.00 1.00
CA PHE A 229 16.35 -20.53 0.28
C PHE A 229 16.54 -22.02 0.55
N LYS A 230 16.47 -22.45 1.82
CA LYS A 230 16.60 -23.86 2.22
C LYS A 230 15.52 -24.76 1.61
N LYS A 231 14.25 -24.32 1.64
CA LYS A 231 13.14 -25.07 1.01
C LYS A 231 13.34 -25.24 -0.50
N ALA A 232 13.98 -24.29 -1.13
CA ALA A 232 14.32 -24.34 -2.56
C ALA A 232 15.68 -25.01 -2.82
N GLY A 233 16.27 -25.75 -1.89
CA GLY A 233 17.51 -26.50 -2.06
C GLY A 233 18.78 -25.64 -2.18
N LYS A 234 18.72 -24.37 -1.75
CA LYS A 234 19.87 -23.44 -1.72
C LYS A 234 20.23 -23.12 -0.28
N SER A 235 21.48 -22.71 -0.04
CA SER A 235 21.93 -22.13 1.21
C SER A 235 22.35 -20.67 1.03
N ILE A 236 22.16 -19.86 2.05
CA ILE A 236 22.61 -18.48 2.07
C ILE A 236 23.34 -18.23 3.39
N ASP A 237 24.49 -17.59 3.33
CA ASP A 237 25.30 -17.29 4.50
C ASP A 237 24.61 -16.20 5.36
N ASP A 238 24.78 -16.28 6.67
CA ASP A 238 24.11 -15.39 7.64
C ASP A 238 24.43 -13.92 7.43
N ASP A 239 25.71 -13.62 7.15
CA ASP A 239 26.19 -12.26 6.86
C ASP A 239 25.63 -11.71 5.53
N ALA A 240 25.35 -12.59 4.56
CA ALA A 240 24.67 -12.24 3.32
C ALA A 240 23.22 -11.80 3.58
N VAL A 241 22.49 -12.52 4.44
CA VAL A 241 21.13 -12.14 4.84
C VAL A 241 21.14 -10.83 5.64
N ASP A 242 22.07 -10.69 6.60
CA ASP A 242 22.21 -9.48 7.39
C ASP A 242 22.52 -8.26 6.50
N PHE A 243 23.37 -8.43 5.49
CA PHE A 243 23.61 -7.40 4.48
C PHE A 243 22.35 -7.05 3.70
N ILE A 244 21.58 -8.04 3.20
CA ILE A 244 20.31 -7.79 2.48
C ILE A 244 19.39 -6.92 3.36
N LEU A 245 19.14 -7.34 4.60
CA LEU A 245 18.24 -6.63 5.52
C LEU A 245 18.71 -5.21 5.85
N GLY A 246 19.99 -5.02 6.08
CA GLY A 246 20.60 -3.72 6.35
C GLY A 246 20.59 -2.81 5.11
N TRP A 247 20.97 -3.36 3.95
CA TRP A 247 21.04 -2.61 2.70
C TRP A 247 19.68 -2.15 2.20
N THR A 248 18.67 -3.01 2.33
CA THR A 248 17.27 -2.70 1.96
C THR A 248 16.50 -1.97 3.06
N LYS A 249 17.12 -1.71 4.21
CA LYS A 249 16.47 -1.12 5.40
C LYS A 249 15.22 -1.92 5.83
N ARG A 250 15.19 -3.23 5.58
CA ARG A 250 14.03 -4.14 5.81
C ARG A 250 12.73 -3.70 5.15
N HIS A 251 12.82 -2.93 4.07
CA HIS A 251 11.66 -2.52 3.31
C HIS A 251 11.13 -3.71 2.50
N THR A 252 9.90 -4.12 2.70
CA THR A 252 9.33 -5.37 2.16
C THR A 252 9.61 -5.57 0.68
N TYR A 253 9.26 -4.62 -0.17
CA TYR A 253 9.48 -4.74 -1.61
C TYR A 253 10.97 -4.83 -2.00
N TYR A 254 11.82 -3.96 -1.45
CA TYR A 254 13.24 -3.94 -1.83
C TYR A 254 13.98 -5.19 -1.32
N THR A 255 13.62 -5.68 -0.13
CA THR A 255 14.16 -6.95 0.38
C THR A 255 13.75 -8.11 -0.51
N GLN A 256 12.46 -8.21 -0.85
CA GLN A 256 11.93 -9.24 -1.73
C GLN A 256 12.59 -9.19 -3.12
N PHE A 257 12.76 -7.98 -3.67
CA PHE A 257 13.41 -7.77 -4.97
C PHE A 257 14.86 -8.24 -4.97
N VAL A 258 15.64 -7.89 -3.95
CA VAL A 258 17.04 -8.34 -3.83
C VAL A 258 17.11 -9.85 -3.68
N CYS A 259 16.30 -10.44 -2.82
CA CYS A 259 16.25 -11.91 -2.65
C CYS A 259 15.86 -12.60 -3.96
N ASN A 260 14.90 -12.05 -4.73
CA ASN A 260 14.51 -12.57 -6.03
C ASN A 260 15.69 -12.59 -7.01
N GLN A 261 16.43 -11.48 -7.12
CA GLN A 261 17.58 -11.37 -8.01
C GLN A 261 18.74 -12.26 -7.58
N VAL A 262 19.03 -12.33 -6.28
CA VAL A 262 20.05 -13.21 -5.72
C VAL A 262 19.70 -14.68 -5.97
N PHE A 263 18.44 -15.05 -5.80
CA PHE A 263 17.99 -16.42 -6.07
C PHE A 263 18.15 -16.82 -7.53
N ALA A 264 17.87 -15.90 -8.46
CA ALA A 264 17.96 -16.15 -9.91
C ALA A 264 19.40 -16.34 -10.39
N ASP A 265 20.35 -15.60 -9.81
CA ASP A 265 21.73 -15.55 -10.30
C ASP A 265 22.67 -16.56 -9.63
N SER A 266 22.36 -17.00 -8.41
CA SER A 266 23.35 -17.69 -7.59
C SER A 266 23.34 -19.19 -7.74
N SER A 267 24.50 -19.78 -7.49
CA SER A 267 24.75 -21.20 -7.30
C SER A 267 23.94 -21.77 -6.11
N GLN A 268 24.22 -23.01 -5.70
CA GLN A 268 23.55 -23.62 -4.54
C GLN A 268 23.90 -22.95 -3.20
N ARG A 269 25.08 -22.35 -3.08
CA ARG A 269 25.49 -21.57 -1.90
C ARG A 269 25.64 -20.11 -2.28
N ILE A 270 25.01 -19.24 -1.49
CA ILE A 270 24.99 -17.78 -1.68
C ILE A 270 25.85 -17.14 -0.60
N THR A 271 26.85 -16.41 -1.03
CA THR A 271 27.78 -15.70 -0.17
C THR A 271 27.46 -14.21 -0.08
N LEU A 272 28.08 -13.51 0.87
CA LEU A 272 27.98 -12.04 0.96
C LEU A 272 28.45 -11.35 -0.32
N GLU A 273 29.48 -11.89 -0.98
CA GLU A 273 30.02 -11.30 -2.22
C GLU A 273 29.01 -11.41 -3.37
N ASP A 274 28.31 -12.53 -3.48
CA ASP A 274 27.24 -12.70 -4.48
C ASP A 274 26.15 -11.65 -4.30
N VAL A 275 25.73 -11.40 -3.05
CA VAL A 275 24.70 -10.39 -2.75
C VAL A 275 25.20 -8.98 -3.06
N LYS A 276 26.46 -8.63 -2.75
CA LYS A 276 27.05 -7.33 -3.10
C LYS A 276 27.13 -7.11 -4.60
N ASN A 277 27.47 -8.15 -5.37
CA ASN A 277 27.50 -8.10 -6.83
C ASN A 277 26.10 -7.84 -7.40
N VAL A 278 25.06 -8.53 -6.89
CA VAL A 278 23.67 -8.31 -7.26
C VAL A 278 23.24 -6.89 -6.89
N ALA A 279 23.55 -6.41 -5.68
CA ALA A 279 23.22 -5.05 -5.25
C ALA A 279 23.83 -3.98 -6.18
N SER A 280 25.11 -4.14 -6.53
CA SER A 280 25.82 -3.25 -7.45
C SER A 280 25.22 -3.25 -8.85
N ARG A 281 24.79 -4.43 -9.33
CA ARG A 281 24.10 -4.57 -10.61
C ARG A 281 22.74 -3.89 -10.60
N ILE A 282 21.95 -4.05 -9.54
CA ILE A 282 20.66 -3.37 -9.38
C ILE A 282 20.84 -1.84 -9.50
N LEU A 283 21.80 -1.26 -8.80
CA LEU A 283 22.07 0.18 -8.86
C LEU A 283 22.47 0.64 -10.27
N ARG A 284 23.27 -0.15 -10.98
CA ARG A 284 23.63 0.15 -12.38
C ARG A 284 22.41 0.17 -13.30
N PHE A 285 21.54 -0.81 -13.21
CA PHE A 285 20.32 -0.86 -14.04
C PHE A 285 19.36 0.29 -13.72
N GLU A 286 19.25 0.68 -12.47
CA GLU A 286 18.35 1.74 -12.03
C GLU A 286 18.92 3.16 -12.26
N THR A 287 20.20 3.30 -12.59
CA THR A 287 20.87 4.62 -12.71
C THR A 287 20.15 5.56 -13.67
N THR A 288 19.72 5.09 -14.83
CA THR A 288 18.97 5.92 -15.79
C THR A 288 17.67 6.44 -15.18
N ASN A 289 16.91 5.58 -14.50
CA ASN A 289 15.68 5.95 -13.82
C ASN A 289 15.94 7.00 -12.71
N PHE A 290 17.08 6.92 -12.02
CA PHE A 290 17.44 7.89 -10.97
C PHE A 290 17.82 9.25 -11.58
N ILE A 291 18.52 9.25 -12.71
CA ILE A 291 18.87 10.49 -13.46
C ILE A 291 17.58 11.16 -13.95
N GLU A 292 16.64 10.42 -14.53
CA GLU A 292 15.34 10.96 -14.94
C GLU A 292 14.59 11.60 -13.76
N ARG A 293 14.57 10.95 -12.60
CA ARG A 293 13.96 11.52 -11.38
C ARG A 293 14.67 12.78 -10.90
N ARG A 294 16.03 12.84 -11.04
CA ARG A 294 16.78 14.05 -10.72
C ARG A 294 16.33 15.24 -11.59
N ASN A 295 16.01 15.01 -12.85
CA ASN A 295 15.58 16.05 -13.78
C ASN A 295 14.19 16.65 -13.44
N LEU A 296 13.40 15.96 -12.60
CA LEU A 296 12.08 16.43 -12.14
C LEU A 296 12.14 17.37 -10.93
N ILE A 297 13.35 17.65 -10.40
CA ILE A 297 13.53 18.48 -9.20
C ILE A 297 14.63 19.51 -9.41
N THR A 298 14.56 20.59 -8.62
CA THR A 298 15.55 21.66 -8.68
C THR A 298 16.90 21.22 -8.09
N GLU A 299 17.98 21.91 -8.47
CA GLU A 299 19.33 21.63 -7.93
C GLU A 299 19.38 21.72 -6.40
N LYS A 300 18.64 22.67 -5.80
CA LYS A 300 18.56 22.79 -4.33
C LYS A 300 17.83 21.60 -3.69
N GLN A 301 16.75 21.12 -4.31
CA GLN A 301 16.03 19.93 -3.87
C GLN A 301 16.91 18.67 -4.00
N TRP A 302 17.63 18.56 -5.11
CA TRP A 302 18.56 17.46 -5.33
C TRP A 302 19.65 17.41 -4.25
N LYS A 303 20.33 18.53 -4.02
CA LYS A 303 21.38 18.65 -3.00
C LYS A 303 20.86 18.26 -1.60
N TYR A 304 19.64 18.67 -1.27
CA TYR A 304 19.00 18.32 -0.02
C TYR A 304 18.71 16.80 0.06
N LEU A 305 18.20 16.22 -1.02
CA LEU A 305 17.88 14.81 -1.10
C LEU A 305 19.13 13.93 -0.94
N VAL A 306 20.24 14.31 -1.59
CA VAL A 306 21.56 13.66 -1.44
C VAL A 306 22.07 13.77 0.01
N ALA A 307 21.91 14.92 0.65
CA ALA A 307 22.29 15.11 2.04
C ALA A 307 21.54 14.14 2.98
N VAL A 308 20.22 14.00 2.78
CA VAL A 308 19.41 13.03 3.54
C VAL A 308 19.82 11.59 3.24
N ALA A 309 20.16 11.26 1.98
CA ALA A 309 20.65 9.93 1.62
C ALA A 309 21.93 9.58 2.37
N LYS A 310 22.91 10.48 2.41
CA LYS A 310 24.20 10.29 3.10
C LYS A 310 24.09 10.11 4.61
N GLU A 311 23.09 10.74 5.24
CA GLU A 311 22.77 10.50 6.66
C GLU A 311 21.93 9.24 6.90
N GLY A 312 21.30 8.71 5.85
CA GLY A 312 20.41 7.55 5.91
C GLY A 312 19.04 7.84 6.53
N GLU A 313 19.00 8.50 7.70
CA GLU A 313 17.81 8.97 8.40
C GLU A 313 18.10 10.25 9.17
N VAL A 314 17.26 11.27 9.01
CA VAL A 314 17.49 12.60 9.62
C VAL A 314 16.32 12.96 10.52
N LYS A 315 16.56 13.15 11.83
CA LYS A 315 15.55 13.57 12.81
C LYS A 315 15.34 15.10 12.84
N LYS A 316 16.39 15.87 12.56
CA LYS A 316 16.37 17.34 12.62
C LYS A 316 16.80 17.93 11.27
N PRO A 317 15.98 17.82 10.22
CA PRO A 317 16.36 18.14 8.83
C PRO A 317 16.53 19.64 8.55
N THR A 318 16.22 20.50 9.52
CA THR A 318 16.39 21.98 9.46
C THR A 318 17.39 22.52 10.49
N ALA A 319 18.07 21.63 11.22
CA ALA A 319 19.06 22.02 12.22
C ALA A 319 20.31 22.65 11.57
N ALA A 320 20.90 23.64 12.26
CA ALA A 320 22.04 24.38 11.75
C ALA A 320 23.22 23.49 11.35
N ASP A 321 23.54 22.48 12.17
CA ASP A 321 24.64 21.54 11.91
C ASP A 321 24.45 20.77 10.59
N PHE A 322 23.24 20.24 10.35
CA PHE A 322 22.89 19.57 9.09
C PHE A 322 23.00 20.52 7.91
N LEU A 323 22.42 21.72 8.03
CA LEU A 323 22.42 22.72 6.97
C LEU A 323 23.82 23.21 6.62
N MET A 324 24.68 23.46 7.62
CA MET A 324 26.09 23.85 7.44
C MET A 324 26.89 22.74 6.81
N LYS A 325 26.78 21.49 7.32
CA LYS A 325 27.48 20.32 6.78
C LYS A 325 27.27 20.16 5.29
N TYR A 326 26.05 20.34 4.82
CA TYR A 326 25.67 20.14 3.41
C TYR A 326 25.50 21.44 2.61
N LYS A 327 25.80 22.59 3.19
CA LYS A 327 25.68 23.90 2.54
C LYS A 327 24.31 24.12 1.88
N ILE A 328 23.22 23.89 2.64
CA ILE A 328 21.84 23.91 2.12
C ILE A 328 21.20 25.30 2.21
N GLY A 329 21.81 26.23 2.88
CA GLY A 329 21.28 27.56 3.13
C GLY A 329 20.61 27.68 4.50
N ASN A 330 19.49 28.42 4.62
CA ASN A 330 18.84 28.67 5.90
C ASN A 330 17.67 27.71 6.17
N ALA A 331 17.22 27.68 7.45
CA ALA A 331 16.15 26.80 7.92
C ALA A 331 14.81 27.01 7.18
N ALA A 332 14.47 28.25 6.81
CA ALA A 332 13.22 28.56 6.11
C ALA A 332 13.21 27.95 4.70
N THR A 333 14.32 28.07 3.98
CA THR A 333 14.51 27.44 2.65
C THR A 333 14.48 25.92 2.77
N ALA A 334 15.20 25.35 3.75
CA ALA A 334 15.24 23.92 4.00
C ALA A 334 13.84 23.34 4.28
N LYS A 335 13.03 24.05 5.08
CA LYS A 335 11.64 23.65 5.38
C LYS A 335 10.78 23.58 4.12
N LYS A 336 10.88 24.59 3.22
CA LYS A 336 10.16 24.59 1.95
C LYS A 336 10.59 23.41 1.04
N ILE A 337 11.90 23.16 0.97
CA ILE A 337 12.44 22.02 0.20
C ILE A 337 11.94 20.70 0.77
N LEU A 338 12.02 20.53 2.09
CA LEU A 338 11.56 19.32 2.80
C LEU A 338 10.09 19.03 2.49
N THR A 339 9.20 20.04 2.67
CA THR A 339 7.77 19.89 2.36
C THR A 339 7.55 19.46 0.92
N ALA A 340 8.18 20.14 -0.04
CA ALA A 340 8.04 19.80 -1.46
C ALA A 340 8.56 18.38 -1.80
N LEU A 341 9.63 17.92 -1.16
CA LEU A 341 10.17 16.57 -1.38
C LEU A 341 9.29 15.48 -0.75
N VAL A 342 8.64 15.76 0.37
CA VAL A 342 7.65 14.86 0.99
C VAL A 342 6.39 14.78 0.13
N GLU A 343 5.86 15.91 -0.35
CA GLU A 343 4.71 15.98 -1.26
C GLU A 343 4.97 15.22 -2.58
N LYS A 344 6.20 15.31 -3.11
CA LYS A 344 6.62 14.56 -4.30
C LYS A 344 6.94 13.07 -4.03
N GLU A 345 6.75 12.60 -2.81
CA GLU A 345 7.10 11.24 -2.38
C GLU A 345 8.58 10.85 -2.66
N LEU A 346 9.50 11.83 -2.63
CA LEU A 346 10.94 11.59 -2.72
C LEU A 346 11.56 11.42 -1.33
N LEU A 347 10.97 12.03 -0.30
CA LEU A 347 11.28 11.79 1.12
C LEU A 347 10.11 11.12 1.81
N LEU A 348 10.43 10.16 2.66
CA LEU A 348 9.51 9.49 3.57
C LEU A 348 9.60 10.16 4.94
N GLU A 349 8.50 10.73 5.40
CA GLU A 349 8.33 11.15 6.79
C GLU A 349 7.83 9.97 7.63
N GLN A 350 8.53 9.66 8.71
CA GLN A 350 8.12 8.70 9.72
C GLN A 350 7.99 9.42 11.07
N SER A 351 7.02 9.00 11.87
CA SER A 351 6.82 9.53 13.21
C SER A 351 6.74 8.36 14.19
N ASP A 352 7.49 8.45 15.26
CA ASP A 352 7.45 7.57 16.42
C ASP A 352 7.43 8.36 17.73
N LEU A 353 7.54 7.66 18.86
CA LEU A 353 7.58 8.30 20.18
C LEU A 353 8.78 9.25 20.36
N SER A 354 9.85 9.08 19.57
CA SER A 354 11.05 9.95 19.59
C SER A 354 10.91 11.19 18.71
N GLY A 355 9.83 11.30 17.93
CA GLY A 355 9.55 12.42 17.03
C GLY A 355 9.52 12.03 15.54
N LYS A 356 9.71 13.04 14.68
CA LYS A 356 9.72 12.86 13.24
C LYS A 356 11.12 12.58 12.72
N SER A 357 11.21 11.65 11.76
CA SER A 357 12.42 11.37 11.00
C SER A 357 12.13 11.34 9.50
N TYR A 358 13.15 11.59 8.71
CA TYR A 358 13.07 11.69 7.25
C TYR A 358 14.15 10.84 6.61
N SER A 359 13.78 10.07 5.61
CA SER A 359 14.68 9.26 4.79
C SER A 359 14.29 9.33 3.32
N VAL A 360 15.20 8.99 2.41
CA VAL A 360 14.85 8.89 0.99
C VAL A 360 13.85 7.76 0.81
N TYR A 361 12.78 8.05 0.08
CA TYR A 361 11.65 7.12 -0.10
C TYR A 361 12.07 5.85 -0.84
N ASN A 362 12.75 5.99 -1.97
CA ASN A 362 13.27 4.87 -2.76
C ASN A 362 14.62 4.42 -2.19
N VAL A 363 14.67 3.22 -1.62
CA VAL A 363 15.87 2.68 -0.97
C VAL A 363 17.02 2.51 -1.95
N PHE A 364 16.79 2.02 -3.17
CA PHE A 364 17.85 1.88 -4.17
C PHE A 364 18.42 3.23 -4.60
N MET A 365 17.55 4.24 -4.81
CA MET A 365 17.98 5.61 -5.08
C MET A 365 18.78 6.20 -3.90
N SER A 366 18.40 5.91 -2.64
CA SER A 366 19.19 6.28 -1.45
C SER A 366 20.59 5.70 -1.54
N ARG A 367 20.72 4.40 -1.79
CA ARG A 367 22.01 3.71 -1.90
C ARG A 367 22.87 4.24 -3.04
N TRP A 368 22.26 4.56 -4.18
CA TRP A 368 22.95 5.18 -5.30
C TRP A 368 23.47 6.58 -4.95
N MET A 369 22.66 7.41 -4.28
CA MET A 369 23.07 8.76 -3.85
C MET A 369 24.14 8.76 -2.74
N GLU A 370 24.19 7.73 -1.91
CA GLU A 370 25.27 7.58 -0.89
C GLU A 370 26.67 7.46 -1.53
N SER A 371 26.76 7.02 -2.79
CA SER A 371 28.00 6.88 -3.54
C SER A 371 28.40 8.14 -4.32
N LEU A 372 27.55 9.18 -4.38
CA LEU A 372 27.86 10.47 -5.01
C LEU A 372 28.62 11.38 -4.03
#